data_236ac0884504d76c46840650acbbd875
#
_entry.id   236ac0884504d76c46840650acbbd875
#
_cell.length_a   1.000
_cell.length_b   1.000
_cell.length_c   1.000
_cell.angle_alpha   90.00
_cell.angle_beta   90.00
_cell.angle_gamma   90.00
#
_symmetry.space_group_name_H-M   'P 1'
#
loop_
_entity.id
_entity.type
_entity.pdbx_description
1 polymer ?
#
loop_
_entity_poly.entity_id
_entity_poly.type
_entity_poly.pdbx_seq_one_letter_code
_entity_poly.pdbx_strand_id
1 'polypeptide(L)'
;MPELPEVEVVKRSLTYKIKNLIIKEVKINDDRLRYRIDKNKIRKIIGLKLEKIKRRSKFLLFFFNKNIVMLVHLGMTGKFFFIDKKNTKFKTSFYYNINNEKDKKHNHVIFFLNKKQKLIYNDVRKFGFIKFFKKKNLYDNLH
;
A
#
# COMPACT_ATOMS: atom_id res chain seq x y z
N MET A 1 -7.51 0.03 -15.60
CA MET A 1 -6.17 -0.35 -15.10
C MET A 1 -5.34 0.90 -14.92
N PRO A 2 -4.73 1.11 -13.74
CA PRO A 2 -3.87 2.27 -13.56
C PRO A 2 -2.68 2.24 -14.51
N GLU A 3 -2.54 3.30 -15.27
CA GLU A 3 -1.42 3.48 -16.20
C GLU A 3 -0.22 4.09 -15.46
N LEU A 4 0.94 4.16 -16.11
CA LEU A 4 2.15 4.69 -15.49
C LEU A 4 1.95 6.08 -14.86
N PRO A 5 1.27 7.04 -15.51
CA PRO A 5 1.07 8.35 -14.90
C PRO A 5 0.27 8.28 -13.59
N GLU A 6 -0.74 7.43 -13.52
CA GLU A 6 -1.54 7.29 -12.30
C GLU A 6 -0.74 6.64 -11.18
N VAL A 7 0.07 5.63 -11.51
CA VAL A 7 0.91 4.97 -10.51
C VAL A 7 1.93 5.98 -9.95
N GLU A 8 2.48 6.84 -10.80
CA GLU A 8 3.41 7.88 -10.37
C GLU A 8 2.73 8.88 -9.44
N VAL A 9 1.47 9.26 -9.72
CA VAL A 9 0.70 10.16 -8.85
C VAL A 9 0.48 9.51 -7.48
N VAL A 10 0.13 8.23 -7.46
CA VAL A 10 -0.06 7.50 -6.20
C VAL A 10 1.25 7.52 -5.41
N LYS A 11 2.38 7.21 -6.06
CA LYS A 11 3.69 7.21 -5.41
C LYS A 11 4.00 8.57 -4.77
N ARG A 12 3.80 9.66 -5.51
CA ARG A 12 4.10 11.01 -5.02
C ARG A 12 3.19 11.38 -3.85
N SER A 13 1.90 11.08 -3.96
CA SER A 13 0.94 11.36 -2.91
C SER A 13 1.28 10.61 -1.62
N LEU A 14 1.60 9.31 -1.74
CA LEU A 14 1.97 8.51 -0.59
C LEU A 14 3.28 8.98 0.03
N THR A 15 4.29 9.28 -0.80
CA THR A 15 5.55 9.79 -0.29
C THR A 15 5.35 11.03 0.57
N TYR A 16 4.54 11.94 0.10
CA TYR A 16 4.25 13.17 0.84
C TYR A 16 3.58 12.88 2.19
N LYS A 17 2.67 11.92 2.24
CA LYS A 17 1.84 11.70 3.43
C LYS A 17 2.46 10.75 4.45
N ILE A 18 3.18 9.72 4.00
CA ILE A 18 3.58 8.63 4.91
C ILE A 18 5.08 8.40 5.02
N LYS A 19 5.91 9.14 4.29
CA LYS A 19 7.37 8.98 4.43
C LYS A 19 7.80 9.24 5.86
N ASN A 20 8.69 8.39 6.37
CA ASN A 20 9.23 8.45 7.73
C ASN A 20 8.25 8.05 8.84
N LEU A 21 7.05 7.60 8.49
CA LEU A 21 6.13 7.08 9.49
C LEU A 21 6.45 5.63 9.82
N ILE A 22 6.04 5.21 11.02
CA ILE A 22 6.27 3.86 11.53
C ILE A 22 4.98 3.08 11.45
N ILE A 23 5.06 1.83 11.00
CA ILE A 23 3.91 0.92 11.00
C ILE A 23 3.70 0.42 12.43
N LYS A 24 2.58 0.77 13.03
CA LYS A 24 2.27 0.36 14.40
C LYS A 24 1.52 -0.97 14.44
N GLU A 25 0.66 -1.21 13.46
CA GLU A 25 -0.13 -2.43 13.38
C GLU A 25 -0.61 -2.65 11.96
N VAL A 26 -0.92 -3.88 11.60
CA VAL A 26 -1.52 -4.23 10.31
C VAL A 26 -2.74 -5.09 10.56
N LYS A 27 -3.88 -4.69 9.99
CA LYS A 27 -5.10 -5.48 10.04
C LYS A 27 -5.41 -5.98 8.64
N ILE A 28 -5.54 -7.30 8.50
CA ILE A 28 -5.89 -7.92 7.22
C ILE A 28 -7.35 -8.35 7.31
N ASN A 29 -8.20 -7.67 6.53
CA ASN A 29 -9.62 -8.03 6.46
C ASN A 29 -9.85 -9.17 5.47
N ASP A 30 -9.08 -9.18 4.37
CA ASP A 30 -9.17 -10.24 3.36
C ASP A 30 -7.80 -10.40 2.72
N ASP A 31 -7.22 -11.58 2.84
CA ASP A 31 -5.90 -11.86 2.28
C ASP A 31 -5.94 -12.36 0.84
N ARG A 32 -7.14 -12.49 0.26
CA ARG A 32 -7.35 -13.08 -1.08
C ARG A 32 -7.27 -12.01 -2.17
N LEU A 33 -6.06 -11.56 -2.47
CA LEU A 33 -5.78 -10.77 -3.66
C LEU A 33 -5.42 -11.71 -4.81
N ARG A 34 -4.85 -11.17 -5.89
CA ARG A 34 -4.40 -12.00 -7.01
C ARG A 34 -3.52 -13.15 -6.52
N TYR A 35 -2.63 -12.84 -5.58
CA TYR A 35 -1.88 -13.83 -4.82
C TYR A 35 -2.23 -13.61 -3.35
N ARG A 36 -2.38 -14.69 -2.60
CA ARG A 36 -2.72 -14.56 -1.18
C ARG A 36 -1.62 -13.80 -0.44
N ILE A 37 -2.01 -12.86 0.40
CA ILE A 37 -1.05 -12.09 1.20
C ILE A 37 -0.37 -13.03 2.20
N ASP A 38 0.96 -12.99 2.24
CA ASP A 38 1.73 -13.74 3.23
C ASP A 38 1.65 -13.02 4.57
N LYS A 39 0.83 -13.55 5.48
CA LYS A 39 0.58 -12.93 6.78
C LYS A 39 1.83 -12.85 7.66
N ASN A 40 2.72 -13.82 7.52
CA ASN A 40 3.96 -13.81 8.29
C ASN A 40 4.89 -12.71 7.83
N LYS A 41 5.00 -12.53 6.51
CA LYS A 41 5.86 -11.50 5.95
C LYS A 41 5.32 -10.09 6.18
N ILE A 42 4.00 -9.88 6.03
CA ILE A 42 3.44 -8.54 6.25
C ILE A 42 3.60 -8.10 7.70
N ARG A 43 3.54 -9.03 8.66
CA ARG A 43 3.72 -8.67 10.06
C ARG A 43 5.14 -8.23 10.39
N LYS A 44 6.12 -8.58 9.56
CA LYS A 44 7.50 -8.18 9.78
C LYS A 44 7.73 -6.68 9.60
N ILE A 45 6.81 -5.96 8.95
CA ILE A 45 6.94 -4.51 8.83
C ILE A 45 6.42 -3.76 10.05
N ILE A 46 5.73 -4.43 10.97
CA ILE A 46 5.24 -3.81 12.19
C ILE A 46 6.45 -3.37 13.03
N GLY A 47 6.45 -2.10 13.43
CA GLY A 47 7.57 -1.49 14.15
C GLY A 47 8.62 -0.87 13.24
N LEU A 48 8.54 -1.07 11.92
CA LEU A 48 9.51 -0.53 10.99
C LEU A 48 9.08 0.85 10.46
N LYS A 49 10.09 1.64 10.10
CA LYS A 49 9.89 2.97 9.53
C LYS A 49 9.91 2.88 8.01
N LEU A 50 8.96 3.53 7.35
CA LEU A 50 8.95 3.66 5.90
C LEU A 50 9.96 4.74 5.50
N GLU A 51 11.02 4.35 4.81
CA GLU A 51 12.08 5.26 4.44
C GLU A 51 11.81 5.99 3.14
N LYS A 52 11.28 5.28 2.15
CA LYS A 52 10.97 5.88 0.83
C LYS A 52 10.03 5.00 0.06
N ILE A 53 9.39 5.58 -0.94
CA ILE A 53 8.55 4.86 -1.91
C ILE A 53 9.10 5.17 -3.29
N LYS A 54 9.30 4.13 -4.08
CA LYS A 54 9.74 4.25 -5.48
C LYS A 54 8.74 3.57 -6.39
N ARG A 55 8.76 3.96 -7.65
CA ARG A 55 8.01 3.30 -8.70
C ARG A 55 8.98 2.64 -9.67
N ARG A 56 8.69 1.41 -10.04
CA ARG A 56 9.37 0.75 -11.16
C ARG A 56 8.29 0.15 -12.06
N SER A 57 8.20 0.64 -13.30
CA SER A 57 7.07 0.32 -14.17
C SER A 57 5.75 0.58 -13.44
N LYS A 58 4.84 -0.40 -13.36
CA LYS A 58 3.57 -0.27 -12.65
C LYS A 58 3.63 -0.78 -11.22
N PHE A 59 4.82 -1.07 -10.72
CA PHE A 59 5.02 -1.51 -9.34
C PHE A 59 5.33 -0.35 -8.43
N LEU A 60 4.74 -0.35 -7.23
CA LEU A 60 5.10 0.53 -6.13
C LEU A 60 6.00 -0.23 -5.18
N LEU A 61 7.10 0.37 -4.78
CA LEU A 61 8.09 -0.24 -3.90
C LEU A 61 8.19 0.59 -2.62
N PHE A 62 7.77 -0.01 -1.52
CA PHE A 62 7.82 0.61 -0.19
C PHE A 62 9.06 0.10 0.52
N PHE A 63 10.04 0.95 0.72
CA PHE A 63 11.31 0.58 1.35
C PHE A 63 11.25 0.88 2.85
N PHE A 64 11.28 -0.18 3.64
CA PHE A 64 11.34 -0.05 5.09
C PHE A 64 12.79 -0.21 5.57
N ASN A 65 13.08 0.25 6.78
CA ASN A 65 14.36 -0.02 7.40
C ASN A 65 14.48 -1.55 7.64
N LYS A 66 15.69 -2.04 7.97
CA LYS A 66 15.99 -3.47 8.12
C LYS A 66 15.85 -4.28 6.84
N ASN A 67 16.04 -3.61 5.68
CA ASN A 67 16.15 -4.27 4.37
C ASN A 67 14.89 -5.00 3.89
N ILE A 68 13.72 -4.57 4.32
CA ILE A 68 12.45 -5.13 3.84
C ILE A 68 11.82 -4.18 2.82
N VAL A 69 11.36 -4.74 1.70
CA VAL A 69 10.64 -4.01 0.66
C VAL A 69 9.28 -4.64 0.46
N MET A 70 8.24 -3.80 0.48
CA MET A 70 6.88 -4.21 0.11
C MET A 70 6.63 -3.79 -1.32
N LEU A 71 6.34 -4.78 -2.17
CA LEU A 71 6.01 -4.57 -3.58
C LEU A 71 4.50 -4.59 -3.73
N VAL A 72 3.93 -3.55 -4.34
CA VAL A 72 2.49 -3.47 -4.57
C VAL A 72 2.22 -3.25 -6.06
N HIS A 73 1.33 -4.06 -6.61
CA HIS A 73 0.75 -3.86 -7.94
C HIS A 73 -0.74 -3.56 -7.76
N LEU A 74 -1.20 -2.47 -8.35
CA LEU A 74 -2.58 -2.04 -8.15
C LEU A 74 -3.61 -2.83 -8.97
N GLY A 75 -3.15 -3.65 -9.92
CA GLY A 75 -4.07 -4.41 -10.78
C GLY A 75 -4.96 -3.46 -11.57
N MET A 76 -6.25 -3.72 -11.56
CA MET A 76 -7.23 -2.87 -12.25
C MET A 76 -7.93 -1.90 -11.32
N THR A 77 -8.18 -2.28 -10.08
CA THR A 77 -9.01 -1.50 -9.15
C THR A 77 -8.33 -1.24 -7.80
N GLY A 78 -7.07 -1.62 -7.66
CA GLY A 78 -6.33 -1.36 -6.43
C GLY A 78 -6.09 0.12 -6.20
N LYS A 79 -6.26 0.57 -4.97
CA LYS A 79 -6.06 1.96 -4.60
C LYS A 79 -5.75 2.07 -3.12
N PHE A 80 -5.14 3.20 -2.76
CA PHE A 80 -4.83 3.50 -1.37
C PHE A 80 -5.65 4.69 -0.89
N PHE A 81 -6.11 4.61 0.36
CA PHE A 81 -6.69 5.75 1.06
C PHE A 81 -5.82 6.08 2.25
N PHE A 82 -5.58 7.35 2.46
CA PHE A 82 -4.89 7.83 3.64
C PHE A 82 -5.90 8.56 4.52
N ILE A 83 -5.95 8.17 5.80
CA ILE A 83 -6.82 8.80 6.79
C ILE A 83 -5.94 9.40 7.87
N ASP A 84 -6.05 10.70 8.09
CA ASP A 84 -5.26 11.38 9.11
C ASP A 84 -5.92 11.26 10.50
N LYS A 85 -5.26 11.80 11.52
CA LYS A 85 -5.74 11.73 12.90
C LYS A 85 -7.08 12.42 13.12
N LYS A 86 -7.50 13.28 12.18
CA LYS A 86 -8.80 13.97 12.24
C LYS A 86 -9.86 13.23 11.44
N ASN A 87 -9.55 12.02 10.99
CA ASN A 87 -10.43 11.21 10.14
C ASN A 87 -10.71 11.83 8.78
N THR A 88 -9.90 12.79 8.34
CA THR A 88 -9.99 13.34 6.99
C THR A 88 -9.44 12.32 6.01
N LYS A 89 -10.24 11.97 5.01
CA LYS A 89 -9.89 10.94 4.04
C LYS A 89 -9.32 11.59 2.77
N PHE A 90 -8.13 11.16 2.37
CA PHE A 90 -7.46 11.65 1.17
C PHE A 90 -7.37 10.55 0.12
N LYS A 91 -7.65 10.91 -1.14
CA LYS A 91 -7.42 10.01 -2.26
C LYS A 91 -5.95 10.00 -2.65
N THR A 92 -5.50 8.86 -3.14
CA THR A 92 -4.16 8.74 -3.71
C THR A 92 -4.22 8.35 -5.19
N SER A 93 -5.41 8.28 -5.78
CA SER A 93 -5.63 7.86 -7.17
C SER A 93 -6.69 8.72 -7.83
N PHE A 94 -6.56 8.90 -9.16
CA PHE A 94 -7.55 9.63 -9.96
C PHE A 94 -8.90 8.94 -10.03
N TYR A 95 -8.94 7.64 -9.94
CA TYR A 95 -10.16 6.88 -10.19
C TYR A 95 -11.08 6.76 -9.00
N TYR A 96 -10.74 7.37 -7.91
CA TYR A 96 -11.49 7.15 -6.69
C TYR A 96 -12.67 8.09 -6.56
N ASN A 97 -13.83 7.53 -6.22
CA ASN A 97 -15.01 8.29 -5.84
C ASN A 97 -15.10 8.31 -4.31
N ILE A 98 -14.85 9.47 -3.70
CA ILE A 98 -14.69 9.65 -2.26
C ILE A 98 -15.95 9.27 -1.48
N ASN A 99 -17.12 9.44 -2.07
CA ASN A 99 -18.39 9.34 -1.35
C ASN A 99 -18.92 7.93 -1.26
N ASN A 100 -18.17 6.94 -1.69
CA ASN A 100 -18.70 5.60 -1.81
C ASN A 100 -18.45 4.78 -0.55
N GLU A 101 -19.38 4.87 0.40
CA GLU A 101 -19.39 4.03 1.60
C GLU A 101 -19.44 2.54 1.24
N LYS A 102 -19.97 2.20 0.06
CA LYS A 102 -20.06 0.81 -0.41
C LYS A 102 -18.68 0.19 -0.62
N ASP A 103 -17.64 1.01 -0.80
CA ASP A 103 -16.30 0.50 -1.03
C ASP A 103 -15.61 -0.01 0.23
N LYS A 104 -16.15 0.26 1.42
CA LYS A 104 -15.52 -0.18 2.68
C LYS A 104 -15.33 -1.69 2.77
N LYS A 105 -16.22 -2.46 2.18
CA LYS A 105 -16.10 -3.93 2.17
C LYS A 105 -14.91 -4.41 1.37
N HIS A 106 -14.30 -3.53 0.55
CA HIS A 106 -13.11 -3.86 -0.25
C HIS A 106 -11.83 -3.32 0.37
N ASN A 107 -11.88 -2.86 1.61
CA ASN A 107 -10.69 -2.48 2.39
C ASN A 107 -10.03 -3.75 2.90
N HIS A 108 -9.06 -4.25 2.15
CA HIS A 108 -8.47 -5.57 2.43
C HIS A 108 -7.36 -5.50 3.47
N VAL A 109 -6.59 -4.40 3.50
CA VAL A 109 -5.49 -4.23 4.44
C VAL A 109 -5.52 -2.83 4.99
N ILE A 110 -5.36 -2.71 6.32
CA ILE A 110 -5.26 -1.43 7.00
C ILE A 110 -3.91 -1.38 7.71
N PHE A 111 -3.09 -0.40 7.35
CA PHE A 111 -1.82 -0.14 8.01
C PHE A 111 -2.04 1.02 9.01
N PHE A 112 -1.86 0.73 10.30
CA PHE A 112 -1.98 1.74 11.35
C PHE A 112 -0.62 2.38 11.57
N LEU A 113 -0.56 3.70 11.49
CA LEU A 113 0.69 4.46 11.53
C LEU A 113 0.84 5.18 12.88
N ASN A 114 2.06 5.62 13.18
CA ASN A 114 2.38 6.11 14.53
C ASN A 114 1.75 7.44 14.92
N LYS A 115 1.21 8.22 14.00
CA LYS A 115 0.57 9.51 14.30
C LYS A 115 -0.95 9.42 14.27
N LYS A 116 -1.50 8.27 14.66
CA LYS A 116 -2.94 7.99 14.60
C LYS A 116 -3.49 8.10 13.18
N GLN A 117 -2.65 7.77 12.20
CA GLN A 117 -2.99 7.79 10.80
C GLN A 117 -3.16 6.37 10.30
N LYS A 118 -3.90 6.21 9.22
CA LYS A 118 -4.15 4.91 8.61
C LYS A 118 -3.90 4.99 7.12
N LEU A 119 -3.31 3.93 6.57
CA LEU A 119 -3.21 3.72 5.13
C LEU A 119 -4.01 2.46 4.81
N ILE A 120 -4.96 2.59 3.89
CA ILE A 120 -5.89 1.49 3.56
C ILE A 120 -5.65 1.07 2.12
N TYR A 121 -5.44 -0.23 1.90
CA TYR A 121 -5.42 -0.81 0.56
C TYR A 121 -6.80 -1.34 0.23
N ASN A 122 -7.39 -0.81 -0.84
CA ASN A 122 -8.73 -1.17 -1.29
C ASN A 122 -8.66 -1.71 -2.72
N ASP A 123 -9.37 -2.80 -3.01
CA ASP A 123 -9.30 -3.41 -4.34
C ASP A 123 -10.57 -4.21 -4.61
N VAL A 124 -11.49 -3.64 -5.38
CA VAL A 124 -12.79 -4.25 -5.66
C VAL A 124 -12.63 -5.60 -6.36
N ARG A 125 -11.79 -5.67 -7.40
CA ARG A 125 -11.64 -6.87 -8.22
C ARG A 125 -10.57 -7.82 -7.72
N LYS A 126 -9.76 -7.42 -6.74
CA LYS A 126 -8.71 -8.24 -6.14
C LYS A 126 -7.65 -8.72 -7.14
N PHE A 127 -7.42 -7.96 -8.20
CA PHE A 127 -6.39 -8.29 -9.20
C PHE A 127 -5.02 -7.71 -8.87
N GLY A 128 -4.96 -6.80 -7.89
CA GLY A 128 -3.69 -6.33 -7.38
C GLY A 128 -3.00 -7.36 -6.50
N PHE A 129 -1.80 -7.06 -6.05
CA PHE A 129 -1.11 -7.94 -5.11
C PHE A 129 -0.09 -7.19 -4.28
N ILE A 130 0.26 -7.78 -3.14
CA ILE A 130 1.24 -7.25 -2.20
C ILE A 130 2.22 -8.38 -1.90
N LYS A 131 3.50 -8.16 -2.17
CA LYS A 131 4.57 -9.13 -1.91
C LYS A 131 5.70 -8.47 -1.13
N PHE A 132 6.50 -9.28 -0.46
CA PHE A 132 7.58 -8.80 0.40
C PHE A 132 8.89 -9.46 -0.01
N PHE A 133 9.95 -8.65 -0.05
CA PHE A 133 11.29 -9.10 -0.43
C PHE A 133 12.32 -8.46 0.48
N LYS A 134 13.48 -9.11 0.58
CA LYS A 134 14.66 -8.44 1.11
C LYS A 134 15.20 -7.50 0.04
N LYS A 135 15.67 -6.34 0.43
CA LYS A 135 16.14 -5.31 -0.50
C LYS A 135 17.20 -5.86 -1.48
N LYS A 136 18.09 -6.71 -0.99
CA LYS A 136 19.15 -7.29 -1.84
C LYS A 136 18.63 -8.20 -2.95
N ASN A 137 17.42 -8.76 -2.78
CA ASN A 137 16.84 -9.69 -3.75
C ASN A 137 15.81 -9.04 -4.67
N LEU A 138 15.60 -7.74 -4.52
CA LEU A 138 14.49 -7.05 -5.19
C LEU A 138 14.56 -7.17 -6.70
N TYR A 139 15.72 -6.88 -7.29
CA TYR A 139 15.85 -6.84 -8.74
C TYR A 139 15.70 -8.20 -9.40
N ASP A 140 16.04 -9.27 -8.69
CA ASP A 140 15.89 -10.63 -9.20
C ASP A 140 14.43 -11.05 -9.33
N ASN A 141 13.53 -10.37 -8.60
CA ASN A 141 12.12 -10.73 -8.53
C ASN A 141 11.20 -9.82 -9.36
N LEU A 142 11.76 -8.81 -10.03
CA LEU A 142 10.98 -7.87 -10.84
C LEU A 142 10.90 -8.23 -12.32
N HIS A 143 11.53 -9.30 -12.73
CA HIS A 143 11.57 -9.74 -14.13
C HIS A 143 10.66 -10.91 -14.40
#